data_7530b6daa15f0d138525d5a1ae2d6d5e
#
_entry.id   7530b6daa15f0d138525d5a1ae2d6d5e
#
_cell.length_a   1.000
_cell.length_b   1.000
_cell.length_c   1.000
_cell.angle_alpha   90.00
_cell.angle_beta   90.00
_cell.angle_gamma   90.00
#
_symmetry.space_group_name_H-M   'P 1'
#
loop_
_entity.id
_entity.type
_entity.pdbx_description
1 polymer ?
#
loop_
_entity_poly.entity_id
_entity_poly.type
_entity_poly.pdbx_seq_one_letter_code
_entity_poly.pdbx_strand_id
1 'polypeptide(L)'
;MARILLVDDSAHTAELFAEAIRSTLEFEVQAVRSPAQVTAEFLAANPPDVVVSDLSFAGEALNGADVLLTAQATKPAPRLAVLTDGDGWSAELLRDVWEVLPLAGIVCKASPVRAQLQSIAEVARFGETDPDPLLVPLLPKQRSPWRSLEGFGRLVQHRGHAKLWAAVLACGPHAEYVDLSEFSGLRMNALRNYRAQLLPELSLHGLSNPPMRDLYEFVHRCRPFLAPYVAAKGLELKASAAITTP
;
A
#
# COMPACT_ATOMS: atom_id res chain seq x y z
N MET A 1 -4.64 3.26 28.33
CA MET A 1 -3.35 3.63 27.67
C MET A 1 -3.47 3.19 26.23
N ALA A 2 -3.26 4.07 25.24
CA ALA A 2 -3.41 3.69 23.83
C ALA A 2 -2.26 2.79 23.39
N ARG A 3 -2.57 1.78 22.58
CA ARG A 3 -1.62 0.82 22.00
C ARG A 3 -1.35 1.19 20.56
N ILE A 4 -0.08 1.38 20.23
CA ILE A 4 0.39 1.76 18.90
C ILE A 4 1.19 0.60 18.32
N LEU A 5 0.82 0.17 17.12
CA LEU A 5 1.63 -0.69 16.28
C LEU A 5 2.41 0.18 15.29
N LEU A 6 3.74 0.15 15.40
CA LEU A 6 4.65 0.82 14.46
C LEU A 6 5.24 -0.24 13.51
N VAL A 7 5.13 -0.01 12.21
CA VAL A 7 5.64 -0.91 11.17
C VAL A 7 6.63 -0.16 10.28
N ASP A 8 7.92 -0.49 10.39
CA ASP A 8 9.02 0.17 9.66
C ASP A 8 10.22 -0.78 9.59
N ASP A 9 10.82 -1.00 8.41
CA ASP A 9 11.92 -1.94 8.20
C ASP A 9 13.27 -1.42 8.71
N SER A 10 13.40 -0.11 8.91
CA SER A 10 14.57 0.51 9.51
C SER A 10 14.63 0.19 11.01
N ALA A 11 15.47 -0.77 11.39
CA ALA A 11 15.67 -1.17 12.79
C ALA A 11 15.96 0.02 13.70
N HIS A 12 16.83 0.91 13.25
CA HIS A 12 17.25 2.08 14.02
C HIS A 12 16.11 3.08 14.21
N THR A 13 15.36 3.36 13.13
CA THR A 13 14.22 4.28 13.19
C THR A 13 13.10 3.70 14.04
N ALA A 14 12.73 2.43 13.81
CA ALA A 14 11.64 1.79 14.53
C ALA A 14 11.88 1.71 16.05
N GLU A 15 13.08 1.29 16.48
CA GLU A 15 13.41 1.15 17.90
C GLU A 15 13.53 2.49 18.60
N LEU A 16 14.28 3.44 18.03
CA LEU A 16 14.43 4.78 18.61
C LEU A 16 13.11 5.53 18.67
N PHE A 17 12.31 5.41 17.62
CA PHE A 17 11.02 6.08 17.57
C PHE A 17 10.01 5.46 18.53
N ALA A 18 9.99 4.13 18.64
CA ALA A 18 9.17 3.44 19.62
C ALA A 18 9.57 3.80 21.05
N GLU A 19 10.87 3.93 21.36
CA GLU A 19 11.35 4.37 22.67
C GLU A 19 10.95 5.82 22.95
N ALA A 20 11.08 6.70 21.96
CA ALA A 20 10.66 8.09 22.08
C ALA A 20 9.14 8.21 22.37
N ILE A 21 8.31 7.40 21.70
CA ILE A 21 6.87 7.36 21.95
C ILE A 21 6.59 6.87 23.39
N ARG A 22 7.22 5.79 23.84
CA ARG A 22 7.03 5.25 25.20
C ARG A 22 7.41 6.25 26.26
N SER A 23 8.60 6.85 26.14
CA SER A 23 9.16 7.74 27.15
C SER A 23 8.50 9.12 27.20
N THR A 24 8.06 9.63 26.02
CA THR A 24 7.53 11.01 25.92
C THR A 24 6.01 11.07 26.00
N LEU A 25 5.31 10.06 25.49
CA LEU A 25 3.86 10.09 25.30
C LEU A 25 3.10 9.13 26.22
N GLU A 26 3.79 8.27 26.96
CA GLU A 26 3.21 7.25 27.83
C GLU A 26 2.24 6.30 27.11
N PHE A 27 2.54 5.94 25.85
CA PHE A 27 1.80 4.96 25.08
C PHE A 27 2.51 3.60 25.10
N GLU A 28 1.71 2.54 25.00
CA GLU A 28 2.25 1.20 24.74
C GLU A 28 2.57 1.08 23.25
N VAL A 29 3.83 0.73 22.92
CA VAL A 29 4.25 0.62 21.51
C VAL A 29 4.82 -0.75 21.24
N GLN A 30 4.28 -1.39 20.22
CA GLN A 30 4.86 -2.57 19.58
C GLN A 30 5.44 -2.17 18.22
N ALA A 31 6.72 -2.46 18.00
CA ALA A 31 7.36 -2.24 16.72
C ALA A 31 7.54 -3.57 15.99
N VAL A 32 7.25 -3.62 14.70
CA VAL A 32 7.52 -4.73 13.79
C VAL A 32 8.25 -4.21 12.54
N ARG A 33 9.09 -5.05 11.95
CA ARG A 33 10.03 -4.63 10.90
C ARG A 33 9.67 -5.12 9.51
N SER A 34 8.67 -5.98 9.40
CA SER A 34 8.23 -6.52 8.10
C SER A 34 6.71 -6.45 8.01
N PRO A 35 6.16 -6.00 6.87
CA PRO A 35 4.73 -6.02 6.63
C PRO A 35 4.16 -7.44 6.68
N ALA A 36 4.96 -8.47 6.39
CA ALA A 36 4.53 -9.86 6.45
C ALA A 36 4.22 -10.36 7.88
N GLN A 37 4.72 -9.68 8.91
CA GLN A 37 4.41 -9.97 10.32
C GLN A 37 3.00 -9.49 10.71
N VAL A 38 2.44 -8.52 9.97
CA VAL A 38 1.13 -7.93 10.29
C VAL A 38 0.03 -8.73 9.62
N THR A 39 -0.33 -9.86 10.24
CA THR A 39 -1.43 -10.71 9.80
C THR A 39 -2.71 -10.42 10.60
N ALA A 40 -3.85 -10.92 10.12
CA ALA A 40 -5.11 -10.82 10.85
C ALA A 40 -5.03 -11.49 12.24
N GLU A 41 -4.34 -12.63 12.34
CA GLU A 41 -4.12 -13.36 13.60
C GLU A 41 -3.23 -12.56 14.56
N PHE A 42 -2.15 -11.94 14.04
CA PHE A 42 -1.28 -11.07 14.84
C PHE A 42 -2.06 -9.89 15.42
N LEU A 43 -2.86 -9.21 14.60
CA LEU A 43 -3.69 -8.08 15.04
C LEU A 43 -4.80 -8.50 16.01
N ALA A 44 -5.39 -9.69 15.82
CA ALA A 44 -6.39 -10.22 16.74
C ALA A 44 -5.79 -10.58 18.11
N ALA A 45 -4.56 -11.08 18.15
CA ALA A 45 -3.86 -11.40 19.39
C ALA A 45 -3.39 -10.12 20.15
N ASN A 46 -3.04 -9.08 19.39
CA ASN A 46 -2.49 -7.81 19.92
C ASN A 46 -3.21 -6.62 19.28
N PRO A 47 -4.52 -6.41 19.57
CA PRO A 47 -5.29 -5.38 18.89
C PRO A 47 -4.76 -3.98 19.21
N PRO A 48 -4.22 -3.23 18.22
CA PRO A 48 -3.76 -1.86 18.44
C PRO A 48 -4.93 -0.87 18.37
N ASP A 49 -4.78 0.28 19.01
CA ASP A 49 -5.69 1.42 18.83
C ASP A 49 -5.30 2.27 17.62
N VAL A 50 -3.99 2.28 17.30
CA VAL A 50 -3.41 3.00 16.17
C VAL A 50 -2.40 2.10 15.47
N VAL A 51 -2.43 2.08 14.14
CA VAL A 51 -1.38 1.50 13.28
C VAL A 51 -0.68 2.63 12.57
N VAL A 52 0.63 2.74 12.75
CA VAL A 52 1.52 3.67 12.05
C VAL A 52 2.42 2.83 11.16
N SER A 53 2.31 2.97 9.85
CA SER A 53 3.07 2.16 8.89
C SER A 53 3.89 3.03 7.96
N ASP A 54 5.16 2.64 7.75
CA ASP A 54 5.85 3.04 6.53
C ASP A 54 5.10 2.52 5.29
N LEU A 55 5.33 3.14 4.16
CA LEU A 55 4.79 2.73 2.87
C LEU A 55 5.75 1.82 2.08
N SER A 56 7.05 2.03 2.23
CA SER A 56 8.09 1.35 1.47
C SER A 56 8.91 0.41 2.35
N PHE A 57 9.05 -0.84 1.93
CA PHE A 57 9.83 -1.86 2.63
C PHE A 57 10.84 -2.47 1.65
N ALA A 58 12.12 -2.23 1.90
CA ALA A 58 13.18 -2.66 1.00
C ALA A 58 13.26 -4.18 0.88
N GLY A 59 13.19 -4.70 -0.34
CA GLY A 59 13.29 -6.14 -0.61
C GLY A 59 12.07 -6.98 -0.23
N GLU A 60 10.98 -6.35 0.23
CA GLU A 60 9.75 -7.04 0.59
C GLU A 60 8.76 -7.06 -0.60
N ALA A 61 8.00 -8.15 -0.70
CA ALA A 61 6.90 -8.25 -1.68
C ALA A 61 5.65 -7.48 -1.23
N LEU A 62 5.49 -7.27 0.08
CA LEU A 62 4.39 -6.52 0.68
C LEU A 62 4.84 -5.07 0.94
N ASN A 63 3.88 -4.15 0.96
CA ASN A 63 4.12 -2.73 1.24
C ASN A 63 3.19 -2.22 2.36
N GLY A 64 3.30 -0.94 2.72
CA GLY A 64 2.50 -0.36 3.80
C GLY A 64 0.99 -0.40 3.54
N ALA A 65 0.55 -0.40 2.28
CA ALA A 65 -0.88 -0.51 1.99
C ALA A 65 -1.43 -1.91 2.35
N ASP A 66 -0.61 -2.98 2.28
CA ASP A 66 -1.02 -4.31 2.78
C ASP A 66 -1.26 -4.28 4.29
N VAL A 67 -0.36 -3.64 5.03
CA VAL A 67 -0.48 -3.46 6.49
C VAL A 67 -1.77 -2.71 6.82
N LEU A 68 -1.97 -1.56 6.18
CA LEU A 68 -3.12 -0.69 6.46
C LEU A 68 -4.45 -1.34 6.08
N LEU A 69 -4.52 -2.06 4.95
CA LEU A 69 -5.72 -2.81 4.55
C LEU A 69 -6.01 -3.98 5.49
N THR A 70 -4.96 -4.71 5.92
CA THR A 70 -5.12 -5.79 6.89
C THR A 70 -5.65 -5.25 8.22
N ALA A 71 -5.12 -4.13 8.69
CA ALA A 71 -5.58 -3.46 9.90
C ALA A 71 -7.02 -2.93 9.76
N GLN A 72 -7.36 -2.30 8.63
CA GLN A 72 -8.71 -1.80 8.35
C GLN A 72 -9.77 -2.90 8.34
N ALA A 73 -9.41 -4.12 7.98
CA ALA A 73 -10.33 -5.26 7.96
C ALA A 73 -10.64 -5.84 9.35
N THR A 74 -9.90 -5.48 10.40
CA THR A 74 -10.15 -5.94 11.78
C THR A 74 -11.38 -5.29 12.39
N LYS A 75 -11.91 -5.90 13.45
CA LYS A 75 -13.08 -5.36 14.19
C LYS A 75 -12.78 -5.39 15.70
N PRO A 76 -12.73 -4.24 16.38
CA PRO A 76 -12.79 -2.88 15.80
C PRO A 76 -11.57 -2.58 14.93
N ALA A 77 -11.76 -1.74 13.90
CA ALA A 77 -10.64 -1.27 13.10
C ALA A 77 -9.84 -0.22 13.89
N PRO A 78 -8.50 -0.28 13.89
CA PRO A 78 -7.65 0.76 14.47
C PRO A 78 -7.69 2.04 13.63
N ARG A 79 -7.23 3.14 14.20
CA ARG A 79 -6.90 4.33 13.45
C ARG A 79 -5.66 4.09 12.61
N LEU A 80 -5.67 4.55 11.36
CA LEU A 80 -4.58 4.33 10.42
C LEU A 80 -3.76 5.59 10.23
N ALA A 81 -2.45 5.50 10.38
CA ALA A 81 -1.53 6.57 10.07
C ALA A 81 -0.37 6.08 9.20
N VAL A 82 0.16 6.97 8.39
CA VAL A 82 1.33 6.72 7.53
C VAL A 82 2.51 7.52 8.06
N LEU A 83 3.69 6.89 8.09
CA LEU A 83 4.98 7.52 8.36
C LEU A 83 5.88 7.28 7.13
N THR A 84 6.16 8.32 6.32
CA THR A 84 6.84 8.14 5.02
C THR A 84 7.73 9.33 4.69
N ASP A 85 8.74 9.11 3.85
CA ASP A 85 9.55 10.21 3.28
C ASP A 85 8.80 10.96 2.18
N GLY A 86 7.83 10.32 1.52
CA GLY A 86 7.04 10.94 0.46
C GLY A 86 7.83 11.17 -0.83
N ASP A 87 8.83 10.37 -1.10
CA ASP A 87 9.65 10.44 -2.31
C ASP A 87 9.23 9.40 -3.36
N GLY A 88 9.53 9.66 -4.63
CA GLY A 88 9.40 8.73 -5.73
C GLY A 88 8.19 7.81 -5.66
N TRP A 89 8.45 6.51 -5.52
CA TRP A 89 7.43 5.46 -5.46
C TRP A 89 6.49 5.59 -4.25
N SER A 90 7.04 6.00 -3.08
CA SER A 90 6.23 6.15 -1.87
C SER A 90 5.25 7.33 -1.96
N ALA A 91 5.58 8.39 -2.71
CA ALA A 91 4.67 9.49 -2.98
C ALA A 91 3.43 9.07 -3.79
N GLU A 92 3.62 8.19 -4.78
CA GLU A 92 2.52 7.67 -5.57
C GLU A 92 1.64 6.70 -4.76
N LEU A 93 2.26 5.82 -3.97
CA LEU A 93 1.52 4.93 -3.08
C LEU A 93 0.77 5.72 -2.00
N LEU A 94 1.35 6.81 -1.46
CA LEU A 94 0.68 7.69 -0.51
C LEU A 94 -0.63 8.27 -1.09
N ARG A 95 -0.61 8.70 -2.36
CA ARG A 95 -1.82 9.17 -3.06
C ARG A 95 -2.89 8.09 -3.14
N ASP A 96 -2.49 6.87 -3.55
CA ASP A 96 -3.42 5.75 -3.67
C ASP A 96 -4.02 5.38 -2.29
N VAL A 97 -3.19 5.30 -1.26
CA VAL A 97 -3.63 5.01 0.11
C VAL A 97 -4.54 6.11 0.66
N TRP A 98 -4.20 7.38 0.44
CA TRP A 98 -5.02 8.53 0.85
C TRP A 98 -6.41 8.50 0.21
N GLU A 99 -6.50 8.14 -1.06
CA GLU A 99 -7.79 8.08 -1.76
C GLU A 99 -8.65 6.89 -1.34
N VAL A 100 -8.03 5.76 -0.98
CA VAL A 100 -8.73 4.48 -0.71
C VAL A 100 -9.05 4.30 0.78
N LEU A 101 -8.17 4.73 1.70
CA LEU A 101 -8.28 4.44 3.12
C LEU A 101 -8.60 5.70 3.96
N PRO A 102 -9.32 5.54 5.06
CA PRO A 102 -9.59 6.62 6.01
C PRO A 102 -8.37 6.85 6.90
N LEU A 103 -7.34 7.52 6.36
CA LEU A 103 -6.15 7.84 7.13
C LEU A 103 -6.50 8.88 8.20
N ALA A 104 -6.09 8.60 9.43
CA ALA A 104 -6.20 9.48 10.59
C ALA A 104 -4.99 10.42 10.75
N GLY A 105 -3.86 10.09 10.09
CA GLY A 105 -2.66 10.93 10.09
C GLY A 105 -1.70 10.57 8.97
N ILE A 106 -0.96 11.58 8.52
CA ILE A 106 0.13 11.43 7.54
C ILE A 106 1.33 12.21 8.09
N VAL A 107 2.40 11.49 8.39
CA VAL A 107 3.59 11.98 9.07
C VAL A 107 4.79 11.85 8.14
N CYS A 108 5.56 12.93 7.99
CA CYS A 108 6.78 12.93 7.20
C CYS A 108 7.98 12.51 8.04
N LYS A 109 8.76 11.53 7.57
CA LYS A 109 10.02 11.11 8.22
C LYS A 109 11.08 12.22 8.24
N ALA A 110 11.04 13.14 7.26
CA ALA A 110 11.93 14.30 7.19
C ALA A 110 11.55 15.43 8.17
N SER A 111 10.37 15.41 8.77
CA SER A 111 9.95 16.38 9.77
C SER A 111 10.69 16.17 11.09
N PRO A 112 10.87 17.25 11.93
CA PRO A 112 11.46 17.11 13.24
C PRO A 112 10.77 16.03 14.07
N VAL A 113 11.53 15.18 14.78
CA VAL A 113 10.99 14.06 15.58
C VAL A 113 9.89 14.52 16.54
N ARG A 114 10.03 15.71 17.14
CA ARG A 114 8.99 16.27 18.02
C ARG A 114 7.66 16.47 17.30
N ALA A 115 7.68 16.94 16.05
CA ALA A 115 6.45 17.11 15.26
C ALA A 115 5.84 15.77 14.89
N GLN A 116 6.66 14.79 14.51
CA GLN A 116 6.21 13.42 14.24
C GLN A 116 5.52 12.80 15.48
N LEU A 117 6.14 12.90 16.65
CA LEU A 117 5.59 12.40 17.93
C LEU A 117 4.28 13.11 18.27
N GLN A 118 4.20 14.43 18.06
CA GLN A 118 2.99 15.20 18.29
C GLN A 118 1.84 14.71 17.40
N SER A 119 2.05 14.54 16.11
CA SER A 119 1.03 14.05 15.18
C SER A 119 0.52 12.66 15.58
N ILE A 120 1.42 11.74 15.97
CA ILE A 120 1.03 10.41 16.45
C ILE A 120 0.22 10.50 17.75
N ALA A 121 0.61 11.38 18.66
CA ALA A 121 -0.12 11.61 19.89
C ALA A 121 -1.54 12.17 19.63
N GLU A 122 -1.68 13.07 18.66
CA GLU A 122 -2.96 13.63 18.24
C GLU A 122 -3.87 12.54 17.67
N VAL A 123 -3.35 11.69 16.76
CA VAL A 123 -4.09 10.53 16.26
C VAL A 123 -4.55 9.63 17.40
N ALA A 124 -3.64 9.32 18.35
CA ALA A 124 -3.96 8.41 19.45
C ALA A 124 -4.97 9.00 20.44
N ARG A 125 -4.96 10.31 20.69
CA ARG A 125 -5.81 10.97 21.69
C ARG A 125 -7.11 11.50 21.10
N PHE A 126 -7.04 12.14 19.93
CA PHE A 126 -8.16 12.88 19.34
C PHE A 126 -8.82 12.18 18.15
N GLY A 127 -8.15 11.17 17.59
CA GLY A 127 -8.69 10.37 16.50
C GLY A 127 -8.10 10.69 15.14
N GLU A 128 -7.62 11.92 14.94
CA GLU A 128 -7.03 12.39 13.69
C GLU A 128 -6.04 13.53 13.94
N THR A 129 -5.21 13.82 12.96
CA THR A 129 -4.34 14.98 12.88
C THR A 129 -4.29 15.50 11.45
N ASP A 130 -3.96 16.78 11.27
CA ASP A 130 -3.70 17.34 9.95
C ASP A 130 -2.51 16.66 9.30
N PRO A 131 -2.52 16.45 7.97
CA PRO A 131 -1.38 15.93 7.25
C PRO A 131 -0.15 16.82 7.42
N ASP A 132 1.03 16.18 7.54
CA ASP A 132 2.30 16.91 7.62
C ASP A 132 2.45 17.90 6.46
N PRO A 133 2.79 19.19 6.72
CA PRO A 133 2.88 20.21 5.69
C PRO A 133 3.82 19.87 4.53
N LEU A 134 4.86 19.06 4.74
CA LEU A 134 5.79 18.63 3.70
C LEU A 134 5.12 17.64 2.71
N LEU A 135 4.10 16.91 3.15
CA LEU A 135 3.41 15.91 2.34
C LEU A 135 2.10 16.42 1.72
N VAL A 136 1.54 17.52 2.22
CA VAL A 136 0.30 18.13 1.67
C VAL A 136 0.37 18.37 0.15
N PRO A 137 1.48 18.86 -0.43
CA PRO A 137 1.57 19.05 -1.88
C PRO A 137 1.46 17.78 -2.72
N LEU A 138 1.71 16.61 -2.11
CA LEU A 138 1.62 15.31 -2.77
C LEU A 138 0.19 14.77 -2.80
N LEU A 139 -0.68 15.26 -1.93
CA LEU A 139 -2.04 14.75 -1.77
C LEU A 139 -3.00 15.41 -2.76
N PRO A 140 -3.92 14.66 -3.35
CA PRO A 140 -4.98 15.24 -4.16
C PRO A 140 -5.92 16.07 -3.27
N LYS A 141 -6.34 17.22 -3.78
CA LYS A 141 -7.25 18.15 -3.07
C LYS A 141 -8.62 17.52 -2.75
N GLN A 142 -9.03 16.56 -3.57
CA GLN A 142 -10.30 15.85 -3.41
C GLN A 142 -10.08 14.37 -3.74
N ARG A 143 -10.73 13.50 -2.99
CA ARG A 143 -10.73 12.06 -3.28
C ARG A 143 -11.52 11.77 -4.55
N SER A 144 -10.93 11.00 -5.46
CA SER A 144 -11.55 10.61 -6.72
C SER A 144 -12.48 9.40 -6.49
N PRO A 145 -13.77 9.47 -6.90
CA PRO A 145 -14.68 8.34 -6.69
C PRO A 145 -14.23 7.02 -7.34
N TRP A 146 -13.49 7.11 -8.43
CA TRP A 146 -12.96 5.92 -9.15
C TRP A 146 -11.70 5.32 -8.54
N ARG A 147 -10.99 6.03 -7.67
CA ARG A 147 -9.85 5.50 -6.90
C ARG A 147 -10.28 4.93 -5.54
N SER A 148 -11.55 4.60 -5.40
CA SER A 148 -12.05 3.82 -4.27
C SER A 148 -11.66 2.34 -4.41
N LEU A 149 -11.76 1.59 -3.33
CA LEU A 149 -11.53 0.14 -3.39
C LEU A 149 -12.39 -0.52 -4.48
N GLU A 150 -13.66 -0.14 -4.59
CA GLU A 150 -14.57 -0.61 -5.64
C GLU A 150 -14.09 -0.21 -7.04
N GLY A 151 -13.49 0.95 -7.19
CA GLY A 151 -12.88 1.42 -8.43
C GLY A 151 -11.79 0.49 -8.94
N PHE A 152 -10.94 -0.01 -8.05
CA PHE A 152 -9.93 -1.03 -8.40
C PHE A 152 -10.57 -2.35 -8.87
N GLY A 153 -11.76 -2.69 -8.40
CA GLY A 153 -12.52 -3.85 -8.88
C GLY A 153 -12.84 -3.82 -10.37
N ARG A 154 -12.99 -2.61 -10.97
CA ARG A 154 -13.22 -2.45 -12.41
C ARG A 154 -12.03 -2.87 -13.25
N LEU A 155 -10.84 -2.89 -12.69
CA LEU A 155 -9.64 -3.41 -13.34
C LEU A 155 -9.60 -4.95 -13.35
N VAL A 156 -10.52 -5.64 -12.65
CA VAL A 156 -10.56 -7.11 -12.53
C VAL A 156 -11.98 -7.65 -12.78
N GLN A 157 -12.59 -7.27 -13.91
CA GLN A 157 -13.97 -7.64 -14.23
C GLN A 157 -14.17 -9.15 -14.42
N HIS A 158 -13.20 -9.85 -15.00
CA HIS A 158 -13.26 -11.28 -15.26
C HIS A 158 -11.89 -11.98 -15.10
N ARG A 159 -11.90 -13.30 -15.16
CA ARG A 159 -10.70 -14.13 -14.95
C ARG A 159 -9.55 -13.83 -15.92
N GLY A 160 -9.85 -13.36 -17.14
CA GLY A 160 -8.81 -12.97 -18.11
C GLY A 160 -8.02 -11.74 -17.66
N HIS A 161 -8.69 -10.72 -17.08
CA HIS A 161 -8.02 -9.57 -16.48
C HIS A 161 -7.17 -9.98 -15.27
N ALA A 162 -7.70 -10.86 -14.40
CA ALA A 162 -6.93 -11.37 -13.26
C ALA A 162 -5.65 -12.12 -13.70
N LYS A 163 -5.75 -12.94 -14.78
CA LYS A 163 -4.59 -13.62 -15.37
C LYS A 163 -3.57 -12.65 -15.97
N LEU A 164 -4.04 -11.58 -16.61
CA LEU A 164 -3.15 -10.53 -17.15
C LEU A 164 -2.36 -9.88 -16.00
N TRP A 165 -3.03 -9.45 -14.94
CA TRP A 165 -2.35 -8.81 -13.80
C TRP A 165 -1.38 -9.74 -13.08
N ALA A 166 -1.77 -10.99 -12.87
CA ALA A 166 -0.89 -11.99 -12.29
C ALA A 166 0.37 -12.22 -13.15
N ALA A 167 0.20 -12.28 -14.47
CA ALA A 167 1.31 -12.44 -15.40
C ALA A 167 2.23 -11.20 -15.42
N VAL A 168 1.67 -9.99 -15.50
CA VAL A 168 2.46 -8.74 -15.47
C VAL A 168 3.31 -8.68 -14.20
N LEU A 169 2.72 -8.99 -13.04
CA LEU A 169 3.44 -8.93 -11.77
C LEU A 169 4.51 -10.03 -11.64
N ALA A 170 4.24 -11.23 -12.13
CA ALA A 170 5.17 -12.35 -12.03
C ALA A 170 6.34 -12.27 -13.02
N CYS A 171 6.08 -11.77 -14.24
CA CYS A 171 7.10 -11.71 -15.30
C CYS A 171 8.00 -10.46 -15.22
N GLY A 172 7.57 -9.42 -14.47
CA GLY A 172 8.40 -8.24 -14.21
C GLY A 172 8.30 -7.12 -15.25
N PRO A 173 9.05 -6.02 -15.03
CA PRO A 173 8.90 -4.77 -15.79
C PRO A 173 9.37 -4.83 -17.24
N HIS A 174 10.20 -5.80 -17.58
CA HIS A 174 10.76 -5.98 -18.92
C HIS A 174 10.09 -7.11 -19.71
N ALA A 175 8.99 -7.67 -19.17
CA ALA A 175 8.27 -8.77 -19.79
C ALA A 175 7.68 -8.38 -21.15
N GLU A 176 7.76 -9.31 -22.08
CA GLU A 176 7.07 -9.22 -23.36
C GLU A 176 5.77 -10.04 -23.36
N TYR A 177 4.94 -9.87 -24.39
CA TYR A 177 3.68 -10.63 -24.47
C TYR A 177 3.88 -12.14 -24.59
N VAL A 178 5.04 -12.60 -25.04
CA VAL A 178 5.40 -14.02 -25.08
C VAL A 178 5.53 -14.55 -23.64
N ASP A 179 6.25 -13.85 -22.77
CA ASP A 179 6.45 -14.24 -21.37
C ASP A 179 5.11 -14.29 -20.62
N LEU A 180 4.28 -13.26 -20.82
CA LEU A 180 2.93 -13.22 -20.25
C LEU A 180 2.05 -14.37 -20.76
N SER A 181 2.21 -14.75 -22.02
CA SER A 181 1.46 -15.86 -22.65
C SER A 181 1.86 -17.20 -22.04
N GLU A 182 3.16 -17.43 -21.89
CA GLU A 182 3.70 -18.65 -21.27
C GLU A 182 3.27 -18.77 -19.80
N PHE A 183 3.39 -17.70 -19.02
CA PHE A 183 2.98 -17.70 -17.62
C PHE A 183 1.47 -17.91 -17.43
N SER A 184 0.65 -17.16 -18.17
CA SER A 184 -0.81 -17.14 -17.96
C SER A 184 -1.54 -18.29 -18.64
N GLY A 185 -0.93 -18.96 -19.61
CA GLY A 185 -1.56 -19.92 -20.53
C GLY A 185 -2.58 -19.27 -21.48
N LEU A 186 -2.54 -17.95 -21.66
CA LEU A 186 -3.41 -17.21 -22.57
C LEU A 186 -2.66 -16.92 -23.88
N ARG A 187 -3.37 -16.93 -25.01
CA ARG A 187 -2.79 -16.50 -26.30
C ARG A 187 -2.44 -15.00 -26.24
N MET A 188 -1.34 -14.59 -26.88
CA MET A 188 -0.88 -13.19 -26.93
C MET A 188 -1.98 -12.21 -27.40
N ASN A 189 -2.78 -12.60 -28.40
CA ASN A 189 -3.89 -11.76 -28.88
C ASN A 189 -4.98 -11.57 -27.80
N ALA A 190 -5.24 -12.58 -26.97
CA ALA A 190 -6.17 -12.44 -25.85
C ALA A 190 -5.62 -11.46 -24.80
N LEU A 191 -4.34 -11.54 -24.47
CA LEU A 191 -3.69 -10.61 -23.54
C LEU A 191 -3.72 -9.17 -24.05
N ARG A 192 -3.45 -8.95 -25.36
CA ARG A 192 -3.57 -7.63 -25.98
C ARG A 192 -4.99 -7.09 -25.93
N ASN A 193 -6.00 -7.94 -26.19
CA ASN A 193 -7.40 -7.56 -26.12
C ASN A 193 -7.82 -7.20 -24.68
N TYR A 194 -7.40 -8.00 -23.68
CA TYR A 194 -7.68 -7.70 -22.26
C TYR A 194 -7.05 -6.38 -21.82
N ARG A 195 -5.80 -6.13 -22.22
CA ARG A 195 -5.18 -4.83 -21.98
C ARG A 195 -5.96 -3.70 -22.64
N ALA A 196 -6.37 -3.86 -23.92
CA ALA A 196 -7.14 -2.85 -24.62
C ALA A 196 -8.50 -2.55 -23.92
N GLN A 197 -9.15 -3.57 -23.38
CA GLN A 197 -10.38 -3.41 -22.59
C GLN A 197 -10.17 -2.60 -21.31
N LEU A 198 -8.97 -2.66 -20.72
CA LEU A 198 -8.64 -1.97 -19.48
C LEU A 198 -8.17 -0.52 -19.69
N LEU A 199 -7.84 -0.10 -20.92
CA LEU A 199 -7.32 1.26 -21.17
C LEU A 199 -8.21 2.38 -20.65
N PRO A 200 -9.56 2.34 -20.79
CA PRO A 200 -10.42 3.38 -20.23
C PRO A 200 -10.27 3.50 -18.70
N GLU A 201 -10.26 2.37 -17.98
CA GLU A 201 -10.11 2.36 -16.52
C GLU A 201 -8.69 2.78 -16.10
N LEU A 202 -7.66 2.30 -16.81
CA LEU A 202 -6.28 2.71 -16.57
C LEU A 202 -6.07 4.21 -16.75
N SER A 203 -6.76 4.83 -17.72
CA SER A 203 -6.72 6.28 -17.93
C SER A 203 -7.24 7.06 -16.72
N LEU A 204 -8.21 6.53 -15.98
CA LEU A 204 -8.69 7.12 -14.72
C LEU A 204 -7.62 7.09 -13.63
N HIS A 205 -6.68 6.15 -13.71
CA HIS A 205 -5.52 6.06 -12.82
C HIS A 205 -4.28 6.79 -13.37
N GLY A 206 -4.43 7.62 -14.40
CA GLY A 206 -3.34 8.40 -15.00
C GLY A 206 -2.49 7.64 -16.01
N LEU A 207 -2.91 6.43 -16.43
CA LEU A 207 -2.14 5.56 -17.33
C LEU A 207 -2.77 5.55 -18.73
N SER A 208 -2.37 6.49 -19.58
CA SER A 208 -2.81 6.54 -20.99
C SER A 208 -1.91 5.68 -21.84
N ASN A 209 -2.39 4.50 -22.25
CA ASN A 209 -1.67 3.50 -23.07
C ASN A 209 -0.26 3.18 -22.55
N PRO A 210 -0.12 2.77 -21.26
CA PRO A 210 1.16 2.60 -20.60
C PRO A 210 2.02 1.50 -21.26
N PRO A 211 3.36 1.65 -21.35
CA PRO A 211 4.25 0.55 -21.67
C PRO A 211 4.17 -0.55 -20.59
N MET A 212 4.78 -1.72 -20.85
CA MET A 212 4.72 -2.85 -19.89
C MET A 212 5.35 -2.52 -18.55
N ARG A 213 6.42 -1.74 -18.56
CA ARG A 213 7.07 -1.26 -17.33
C ARG A 213 6.10 -0.50 -16.43
N ASP A 214 5.37 0.47 -16.98
CA ASP A 214 4.44 1.29 -16.21
C ASP A 214 3.24 0.47 -15.70
N LEU A 215 2.79 -0.53 -16.48
CA LEU A 215 1.79 -1.50 -16.01
C LEU A 215 2.31 -2.34 -14.85
N TYR A 216 3.56 -2.78 -14.90
CA TYR A 216 4.19 -3.51 -13.82
C TYR A 216 4.30 -2.63 -12.56
N GLU A 217 4.82 -1.41 -12.69
CA GLU A 217 4.95 -0.46 -11.57
C GLU A 217 3.59 -0.16 -10.95
N PHE A 218 2.57 0.03 -11.77
CA PHE A 218 1.20 0.23 -11.31
C PHE A 218 0.66 -0.99 -10.55
N VAL A 219 0.71 -2.19 -11.14
CA VAL A 219 0.16 -3.37 -10.48
C VAL A 219 0.96 -3.76 -9.23
N HIS A 220 2.26 -3.52 -9.23
CA HIS A 220 3.12 -3.75 -8.06
C HIS A 220 2.71 -2.82 -6.90
N ARG A 221 2.55 -1.53 -7.17
CA ARG A 221 2.12 -0.53 -6.19
C ARG A 221 0.70 -0.78 -5.71
N CYS A 222 -0.24 -1.01 -6.64
CA CYS A 222 -1.66 -1.19 -6.34
C CYS A 222 -2.05 -2.64 -6.02
N ARG A 223 -1.08 -3.56 -5.94
CA ARG A 223 -1.32 -4.98 -5.64
C ARG A 223 -2.27 -5.19 -4.45
N PRO A 224 -2.10 -4.50 -3.31
CA PRO A 224 -2.97 -4.70 -2.15
C PRO A 224 -4.45 -4.41 -2.46
N PHE A 225 -4.71 -3.39 -3.28
CA PHE A 225 -6.07 -2.99 -3.68
C PHE A 225 -6.67 -3.92 -4.74
N LEU A 226 -5.84 -4.56 -5.59
CA LEU A 226 -6.27 -5.48 -6.64
C LEU A 226 -6.42 -6.93 -6.13
N ALA A 227 -5.63 -7.31 -5.12
CA ALA A 227 -5.54 -8.67 -4.64
C ALA A 227 -6.89 -9.30 -4.27
N PRO A 228 -7.82 -8.64 -3.56
CA PRO A 228 -9.12 -9.21 -3.23
C PRO A 228 -9.96 -9.59 -4.46
N TYR A 229 -9.90 -8.76 -5.51
CA TYR A 229 -10.64 -8.99 -6.76
C TYR A 229 -10.02 -10.10 -7.60
N VAL A 230 -8.70 -10.21 -7.60
CA VAL A 230 -7.97 -11.31 -8.27
C VAL A 230 -8.22 -12.62 -7.54
N ALA A 231 -8.21 -12.62 -6.21
CA ALA A 231 -8.53 -13.78 -5.38
C ALA A 231 -9.96 -14.28 -5.62
N ALA A 232 -10.94 -13.39 -5.78
CA ALA A 232 -12.31 -13.72 -6.14
C ALA A 232 -12.44 -14.41 -7.52
N LYS A 233 -11.42 -14.34 -8.38
CA LYS A 233 -11.32 -15.08 -9.66
C LYS A 233 -10.51 -16.39 -9.55
N GLY A 234 -10.13 -16.80 -8.33
CA GLY A 234 -9.36 -18.01 -8.06
C GLY A 234 -7.89 -17.90 -8.48
N LEU A 235 -7.29 -16.73 -8.33
CA LEU A 235 -5.87 -16.43 -8.66
C LEU A 235 -5.25 -15.62 -7.53
N GLU A 236 -3.91 -15.57 -7.51
CA GLU A 236 -3.14 -14.76 -6.56
C GLU A 236 -2.21 -13.80 -7.30
N LEU A 237 -2.00 -12.61 -6.74
CA LEU A 237 -0.98 -11.67 -7.17
C LEU A 237 0.30 -11.92 -6.36
N LYS A 238 1.22 -12.68 -6.95
CA LYS A 238 2.55 -12.93 -6.37
C LYS A 238 3.58 -12.10 -7.12
N ALA A 239 4.26 -11.20 -6.43
CA ALA A 239 5.43 -10.54 -6.99
C ALA A 239 6.55 -11.57 -7.18
N SER A 240 7.30 -11.45 -8.28
CA SER A 240 8.53 -12.22 -8.43
C SER A 240 9.51 -11.81 -7.33
N ALA A 241 10.10 -12.78 -6.65
CA ALA A 241 11.13 -12.55 -5.62
C ALA A 241 12.44 -11.94 -6.15
N ALA A 242 12.50 -11.55 -7.42
CA ALA A 242 13.73 -11.25 -8.16
C ALA A 242 13.81 -9.81 -8.69
N ILE A 243 13.31 -8.80 -7.96
CA ILE A 243 13.63 -7.41 -8.32
C ILE A 243 14.00 -6.66 -7.05
N THR A 244 15.26 -6.82 -6.64
CA THR A 244 15.96 -5.80 -5.86
C THR A 244 16.03 -4.57 -6.76
N THR A 245 15.25 -3.56 -6.46
CA THR A 245 15.36 -2.24 -7.10
C THR A 245 16.74 -1.68 -6.79
N PRO A 246 17.45 -1.11 -7.77
CA PRO A 246 18.75 -0.48 -7.58
C PRO A 246 18.67 0.72 -6.67
#